data_fc1972a85d4a32571f9c242b69fad978
#
_entry.id   fc1972a85d4a32571f9c242b69fad978
#
_cell.length_a   1.000
_cell.length_b   1.000
_cell.length_c   1.000
_cell.angle_alpha   90.00
_cell.angle_beta   90.00
_cell.angle_gamma   90.00
#
_symmetry.space_group_name_H-M   'P 1'
#
loop_
_entity.id
_entity.type
_entity.pdbx_description
1 polymer ?
#
loop_
_entity_poly.entity_id
_entity_poly.type
_entity_poly.pdbx_seq_one_letter_code
_entity_poly.pdbx_strand_id
1 'polypeptide(L)'
;MSNWIKTIVLLGILSAILIWIGSLFGFNGLLAGLIVALFINLLSFLFSHKIVLFMYRAKEAKISEHKDLHSMVEEIASQAKIPKPKVYIIKSETPNAFATGPSYSKACIAVTTGIMKLLSKDELKGVIAHEISHVKNRDTLIMTIASVIASIITFAARFAGMFGSSNSEDNRGNALTLLLLMILTPIVAIIIQLAISRAREYLADESAAHITRKPSYLAHALAKLEAGNKVHPISAENSATASLFIVNPLSGSSLLSLFSTHPPIKERIKKLNELRV
;
A
#
# COMPACT_ATOMS: atom_id res chain seq x y z
N MET A 1 7.95 2.63 -18.16
CA MET A 1 7.60 3.98 -17.67
C MET A 1 8.28 4.19 -16.33
N SER A 2 9.02 5.30 -16.15
CA SER A 2 9.72 5.56 -14.88
C SER A 2 8.72 5.83 -13.74
N ASN A 3 9.13 5.60 -12.47
CA ASN A 3 8.25 5.87 -11.32
C ASN A 3 7.85 7.34 -11.22
N TRP A 4 8.70 8.28 -11.67
CA TRP A 4 8.39 9.69 -11.73
C TRP A 4 7.22 9.99 -12.67
N ILE A 5 7.23 9.41 -13.88
CA ILE A 5 6.12 9.59 -14.85
C ILE A 5 4.82 9.03 -14.25
N LYS A 6 4.87 7.84 -13.65
CA LYS A 6 3.68 7.27 -12.99
C LYS A 6 3.15 8.16 -11.87
N THR A 7 4.05 8.74 -11.05
CA THR A 7 3.66 9.67 -9.99
C THR A 7 2.97 10.91 -10.55
N ILE A 8 3.53 11.52 -11.61
CA ILE A 8 2.94 12.70 -12.27
C ILE A 8 1.56 12.35 -12.83
N VAL A 9 1.42 11.20 -13.48
CA VAL A 9 0.13 10.75 -14.03
C VAL A 9 -0.90 10.56 -12.92
N LEU A 10 -0.53 9.93 -11.80
CA LEU A 10 -1.44 9.73 -10.67
C LEU A 10 -1.92 11.05 -10.07
N LEU A 11 -0.99 11.97 -9.81
CA LEU A 11 -1.31 13.30 -9.27
C LEU A 11 -2.14 14.11 -10.27
N GLY A 12 -1.87 13.97 -11.58
CA GLY A 12 -2.66 14.57 -12.64
C GLY A 12 -4.10 14.06 -12.71
N ILE A 13 -4.30 12.74 -12.59
CA ILE A 13 -5.64 12.13 -12.54
C ILE A 13 -6.41 12.66 -11.32
N LEU A 14 -5.77 12.70 -10.14
CA LEU A 14 -6.41 13.25 -8.95
C LEU A 14 -6.81 14.71 -9.14
N SER A 15 -5.91 15.53 -9.71
CA SER A 15 -6.21 16.93 -10.02
C SER A 15 -7.41 17.06 -10.96
N ALA A 16 -7.43 16.28 -12.06
CA ALA A 16 -8.51 16.32 -13.02
C ALA A 16 -9.87 15.97 -12.37
N ILE A 17 -9.91 14.97 -11.50
CA ILE A 17 -11.13 14.59 -10.76
C ILE A 17 -11.60 15.73 -9.86
N LEU A 18 -10.69 16.32 -9.06
CA LEU A 18 -11.05 17.38 -8.12
C LEU A 18 -11.50 18.66 -8.83
N ILE A 19 -10.84 19.04 -9.93
CA ILE A 19 -11.23 20.18 -10.74
C ILE A 19 -12.57 19.93 -11.42
N TRP A 20 -12.78 18.73 -11.97
CA TRP A 20 -14.06 18.34 -12.58
C TRP A 20 -15.20 18.39 -11.58
N ILE A 21 -15.04 17.82 -10.37
CA ILE A 21 -16.04 17.92 -9.31
C ILE A 21 -16.31 19.39 -8.95
N GLY A 22 -15.25 20.19 -8.79
CA GLY A 22 -15.38 21.62 -8.52
C GLY A 22 -16.15 22.36 -9.60
N SER A 23 -15.93 22.04 -10.88
CA SER A 23 -16.60 22.69 -12.01
C SER A 23 -18.14 22.52 -12.03
N LEU A 24 -18.66 21.46 -11.37
CA LEU A 24 -20.10 21.24 -11.22
C LEU A 24 -20.78 22.34 -10.38
N PHE A 25 -20.00 23.11 -9.62
CA PHE A 25 -20.46 24.25 -8.80
C PHE A 25 -20.11 25.62 -9.45
N GLY A 26 -19.89 25.64 -10.77
CA GLY A 26 -19.57 26.84 -11.53
C GLY A 26 -18.10 27.27 -11.42
N PHE A 27 -17.80 28.51 -11.87
CA PHE A 27 -16.41 29.01 -11.95
C PHE A 27 -15.71 29.08 -10.59
N ASN A 28 -16.39 29.55 -9.54
CA ASN A 28 -15.82 29.58 -8.18
C ASN A 28 -15.54 28.18 -7.64
N GLY A 29 -16.38 27.21 -7.94
CA GLY A 29 -16.17 25.82 -7.59
C GLY A 29 -14.98 25.21 -8.35
N LEU A 30 -14.79 25.55 -9.63
CA LEU A 30 -13.61 25.13 -10.38
C LEU A 30 -12.31 25.67 -9.77
N LEU A 31 -12.26 26.96 -9.39
CA LEU A 31 -11.10 27.54 -8.72
C LEU A 31 -10.84 26.89 -7.36
N ALA A 32 -11.89 26.65 -6.57
CA ALA A 32 -11.77 25.91 -5.30
C ALA A 32 -11.23 24.48 -5.54
N GLY A 33 -11.73 23.77 -6.54
CA GLY A 33 -11.26 22.44 -6.93
C GLY A 33 -9.77 22.44 -7.31
N LEU A 34 -9.32 23.44 -8.04
CA LEU A 34 -7.91 23.61 -8.39
C LEU A 34 -7.04 23.84 -7.15
N ILE A 35 -7.43 24.75 -6.24
CA ILE A 35 -6.69 25.03 -5.02
C ILE A 35 -6.60 23.77 -4.16
N VAL A 36 -7.71 23.07 -3.97
CA VAL A 36 -7.76 21.80 -3.21
C VAL A 36 -6.88 20.74 -3.86
N ALA A 37 -6.89 20.63 -5.20
CA ALA A 37 -6.06 19.67 -5.92
C ALA A 37 -4.56 19.96 -5.70
N LEU A 38 -4.13 21.22 -5.82
CA LEU A 38 -2.74 21.62 -5.57
C LEU A 38 -2.32 21.32 -4.13
N PHE A 39 -3.17 21.65 -3.16
CA PHE A 39 -2.90 21.41 -1.74
C PHE A 39 -2.80 19.91 -1.41
N ILE A 40 -3.75 19.10 -1.87
CA ILE A 40 -3.75 17.64 -1.65
C ILE A 40 -2.55 17.00 -2.34
N ASN A 41 -2.20 17.40 -3.55
CA ASN A 41 -1.03 16.87 -4.26
C ASN A 41 0.27 17.18 -3.51
N LEU A 42 0.43 18.41 -3.03
CA LEU A 42 1.60 18.81 -2.24
C LEU A 42 1.68 18.00 -0.94
N LEU A 43 0.58 17.88 -0.21
CA LEU A 43 0.53 17.07 1.02
C LEU A 43 0.82 15.60 0.73
N SER A 44 0.22 15.03 -0.31
CA SER A 44 0.45 13.64 -0.69
C SER A 44 1.90 13.37 -1.06
N PHE A 45 2.54 14.29 -1.79
CA PHE A 45 3.94 14.14 -2.15
C PHE A 45 4.88 14.25 -0.95
N LEU A 46 4.66 15.22 -0.06
CA LEU A 46 5.55 15.47 1.08
C LEU A 46 5.31 14.55 2.27
N PHE A 47 4.05 14.19 2.54
CA PHE A 47 3.64 13.57 3.79
C PHE A 47 2.96 12.20 3.62
N SER A 48 2.87 11.64 2.42
CA SER A 48 2.19 10.37 2.15
C SER A 48 2.60 9.24 3.12
N HIS A 49 3.90 9.11 3.43
CA HIS A 49 4.38 8.11 4.39
C HIS A 49 3.85 8.35 5.81
N LYS A 50 3.76 9.62 6.25
CA LYS A 50 3.21 9.96 7.58
C LYS A 50 1.71 9.70 7.62
N ILE A 51 1.00 10.00 6.52
CA ILE A 51 -0.44 9.73 6.39
C ILE A 51 -0.70 8.22 6.52
N VAL A 52 0.04 7.38 5.79
CA VAL A 52 -0.11 5.93 5.88
C VAL A 52 0.22 5.42 7.28
N LEU A 53 1.33 5.83 7.88
CA LEU A 53 1.69 5.43 9.24
C LEU A 53 0.62 5.85 10.26
N PHE A 54 0.05 7.04 10.11
CA PHE A 54 -1.05 7.53 10.95
C PHE A 54 -2.33 6.71 10.77
N MET A 55 -2.72 6.41 9.52
CA MET A 55 -3.90 5.59 9.23
C MET A 55 -3.83 4.19 9.88
N TYR A 56 -2.63 3.59 9.89
CA TYR A 56 -2.40 2.31 10.55
C TYR A 56 -2.07 2.42 12.04
N ARG A 57 -2.10 3.64 12.62
CA ARG A 57 -1.71 3.91 14.01
C ARG A 57 -0.35 3.29 14.34
N ALA A 58 0.57 3.33 13.37
CA ALA A 58 1.91 2.81 13.51
C ALA A 58 2.70 3.61 14.55
N LYS A 59 3.39 2.92 15.45
CA LYS A 59 4.26 3.53 16.46
C LYS A 59 5.70 3.21 16.15
N GLU A 60 6.59 4.19 16.28
CA GLU A 60 8.03 3.97 16.12
C GLU A 60 8.49 2.92 17.13
N ALA A 61 9.17 1.89 16.64
CA ALA A 61 9.65 0.79 17.46
C ALA A 61 10.83 1.27 18.31
N LYS A 62 10.73 1.16 19.63
CA LYS A 62 11.85 1.47 20.51
C LYS A 62 12.92 0.39 20.39
N ILE A 63 14.18 0.79 20.28
CA ILE A 63 15.31 -0.16 20.17
C ILE A 63 15.38 -1.08 21.39
N SER A 64 15.06 -0.54 22.57
CA SER A 64 15.06 -1.31 23.83
C SER A 64 14.05 -2.47 23.84
N GLU A 65 12.91 -2.31 23.17
CA GLU A 65 11.81 -3.29 23.16
C GLU A 65 11.90 -4.25 21.96
N HIS A 66 12.50 -3.79 20.82
CA HIS A 66 12.52 -4.51 19.55
C HIS A 66 13.93 -4.63 18.94
N LYS A 67 14.93 -4.94 19.79
CA LYS A 67 16.34 -4.99 19.39
C LYS A 67 16.58 -5.93 18.21
N ASP A 68 16.00 -7.13 18.24
CA ASP A 68 16.15 -8.13 17.19
C ASP A 68 15.64 -7.61 15.83
N LEU A 69 14.48 -6.95 15.84
CA LEU A 69 13.89 -6.37 14.61
C LEU A 69 14.76 -5.24 14.05
N HIS A 70 15.27 -4.36 14.92
CA HIS A 70 16.17 -3.29 14.50
C HIS A 70 17.47 -3.81 13.92
N SER A 71 18.05 -4.85 14.52
CA SER A 71 19.28 -5.50 14.03
C SER A 71 19.04 -6.18 12.67
N MET A 72 17.88 -6.84 12.51
CA MET A 72 17.49 -7.47 11.25
C MET A 72 17.34 -6.44 10.12
N VAL A 73 16.62 -5.35 10.37
CA VAL A 73 16.44 -4.27 9.37
C VAL A 73 17.78 -3.64 9.02
N GLU A 74 18.67 -3.43 9.98
CA GLU A 74 20.01 -2.85 9.78
C GLU A 74 20.90 -3.77 8.94
N GLU A 75 20.93 -5.06 9.25
CA GLU A 75 21.67 -6.07 8.49
C GLU A 75 21.22 -6.08 7.02
N ILE A 76 19.91 -6.18 6.78
CA ILE A 76 19.36 -6.26 5.43
C ILE A 76 19.56 -4.93 4.67
N ALA A 77 19.39 -3.79 5.31
CA ALA A 77 19.63 -2.48 4.70
C ALA A 77 21.10 -2.31 4.29
N SER A 78 22.03 -2.76 5.14
CA SER A 78 23.46 -2.79 4.84
C SER A 78 23.78 -3.67 3.63
N GLN A 79 23.22 -4.88 3.58
CA GLN A 79 23.38 -5.79 2.43
C GLN A 79 22.77 -5.22 1.14
N ALA A 80 21.66 -4.49 1.26
CA ALA A 80 21.01 -3.79 0.16
C ALA A 80 21.75 -2.50 -0.27
N LYS A 81 22.72 -2.04 0.51
CA LYS A 81 23.47 -0.77 0.32
C LYS A 81 22.57 0.46 0.37
N ILE A 82 21.62 0.50 1.30
CA ILE A 82 20.77 1.65 1.58
C ILE A 82 20.88 2.06 3.06
N PRO A 83 20.60 3.33 3.40
CA PRO A 83 20.50 3.74 4.80
C PRO A 83 19.44 2.91 5.53
N LYS A 84 19.67 2.61 6.81
CA LYS A 84 18.69 1.91 7.67
C LYS A 84 17.37 2.65 7.70
N PRO A 85 16.25 2.04 7.25
CA PRO A 85 14.93 2.62 7.40
C PRO A 85 14.51 2.74 8.87
N LYS A 86 13.62 3.70 9.16
CA LYS A 86 12.93 3.75 10.46
C LYS A 86 11.99 2.56 10.61
N VAL A 87 11.92 2.00 11.81
CA VAL A 87 11.13 0.82 12.10
C VAL A 87 9.87 1.20 12.89
N TYR A 88 8.72 0.72 12.46
CA TYR A 88 7.43 0.96 13.08
C TYR A 88 6.71 -0.35 13.39
N ILE A 89 5.96 -0.37 14.50
CA ILE A 89 5.09 -1.48 14.90
C ILE A 89 3.64 -1.05 14.76
N ILE A 90 2.83 -1.94 14.20
CA ILE A 90 1.37 -1.80 14.09
C ILE A 90 0.74 -2.87 14.97
N LYS A 91 -0.10 -2.45 15.92
CA LYS A 91 -0.88 -3.37 16.76
C LYS A 91 -2.06 -3.92 15.94
N SER A 92 -1.85 -5.03 15.27
CA SER A 92 -2.86 -5.72 14.46
C SER A 92 -2.56 -7.22 14.44
N GLU A 93 -3.58 -8.04 14.59
CA GLU A 93 -3.46 -9.50 14.45
C GLU A 93 -3.38 -9.94 12.99
N THR A 94 -3.82 -9.11 12.05
CA THR A 94 -3.63 -9.38 10.61
C THR A 94 -2.16 -9.34 10.28
N PRO A 95 -1.56 -10.44 9.77
CA PRO A 95 -0.14 -10.48 9.48
C PRO A 95 0.18 -9.64 8.23
N ASN A 96 0.96 -8.57 8.43
CA ASN A 96 1.42 -7.70 7.33
C ASN A 96 2.74 -6.99 7.66
N ALA A 97 3.48 -6.63 6.62
CA ALA A 97 4.56 -5.65 6.67
C ALA A 97 4.51 -4.80 5.39
N PHE A 98 5.02 -3.59 5.45
CA PHE A 98 5.16 -2.74 4.26
C PHE A 98 6.28 -1.73 4.43
N ALA A 99 6.84 -1.32 3.29
CA ALA A 99 7.75 -0.19 3.20
C ALA A 99 7.01 1.06 2.73
N THR A 100 7.36 2.21 3.26
CA THR A 100 6.83 3.51 2.84
C THR A 100 7.93 4.58 2.90
N GLY A 101 7.76 5.67 2.19
CA GLY A 101 8.67 6.81 2.22
C GLY A 101 9.05 7.34 0.84
N PRO A 102 9.27 8.66 0.73
CA PRO A 102 9.55 9.32 -0.55
C PRO A 102 11.00 9.15 -1.02
N SER A 103 11.92 8.74 -0.14
CA SER A 103 13.33 8.60 -0.45
C SER A 103 14.00 7.61 0.50
N TYR A 104 15.23 7.19 0.18
CA TYR A 104 16.02 6.30 1.05
C TYR A 104 16.18 6.85 2.47
N SER A 105 16.44 8.15 2.62
CA SER A 105 16.64 8.79 3.93
C SER A 105 15.37 8.94 4.76
N LYS A 106 14.20 8.86 4.12
CA LYS A 106 12.87 8.94 4.76
C LYS A 106 12.09 7.62 4.65
N ALA A 107 12.78 6.53 4.30
CA ALA A 107 12.17 5.21 4.24
C ALA A 107 11.80 4.70 5.64
N CYS A 108 10.65 4.06 5.72
CA CYS A 108 10.13 3.43 6.92
C CYS A 108 9.70 2.00 6.59
N ILE A 109 9.96 1.08 7.50
CA ILE A 109 9.44 -0.30 7.48
C ILE A 109 8.43 -0.42 8.62
N ALA A 110 7.22 -0.82 8.33
CA ALA A 110 6.19 -1.09 9.32
C ALA A 110 5.86 -2.58 9.33
N VAL A 111 5.79 -3.18 10.53
CA VAL A 111 5.43 -4.59 10.72
C VAL A 111 4.28 -4.69 11.72
N THR A 112 3.36 -5.62 11.50
CA THR A 112 2.27 -5.88 12.44
C THR A 112 2.69 -6.85 13.54
N THR A 113 2.04 -6.77 14.69
CA THR A 113 2.22 -7.78 15.75
C THR A 113 1.84 -9.19 15.28
N GLY A 114 0.85 -9.28 14.37
CA GLY A 114 0.42 -10.55 13.78
C GLY A 114 1.51 -11.23 12.94
N ILE A 115 2.22 -10.47 12.08
CA ILE A 115 3.31 -11.07 11.28
C ILE A 115 4.48 -11.53 12.16
N MET A 116 4.79 -10.78 13.21
CA MET A 116 5.86 -11.13 14.17
C MET A 116 5.54 -12.39 14.97
N LYS A 117 4.25 -12.67 15.20
CA LYS A 117 3.80 -13.91 15.86
C LYS A 117 3.77 -15.10 14.88
N LEU A 118 3.41 -14.85 13.63
CA LEU A 118 3.20 -15.89 12.62
C LEU A 118 4.51 -16.43 12.06
N LEU A 119 5.48 -15.55 11.78
CA LEU A 119 6.71 -15.89 11.07
C LEU A 119 7.87 -16.18 12.02
N SER A 120 8.71 -17.14 11.64
CA SER A 120 10.03 -17.32 12.26
C SER A 120 10.94 -16.11 11.95
N LYS A 121 12.06 -15.99 12.67
CA LYS A 121 13.04 -14.91 12.42
C LYS A 121 13.54 -14.92 10.97
N ASP A 122 13.80 -16.09 10.41
CA ASP A 122 14.30 -16.26 9.05
C ASP A 122 13.24 -15.87 8.00
N GLU A 123 11.99 -16.28 8.21
CA GLU A 123 10.89 -15.92 7.33
C GLU A 123 10.60 -14.41 7.38
N LEU A 124 10.61 -13.81 8.58
CA LEU A 124 10.48 -12.36 8.74
C LEU A 124 11.63 -11.61 8.06
N LYS A 125 12.85 -12.15 8.11
CA LYS A 125 14.03 -11.63 7.41
C LYS A 125 13.79 -11.63 5.89
N GLY A 126 13.20 -12.69 5.33
CA GLY A 126 12.82 -12.75 3.93
C GLY A 126 11.82 -11.66 3.54
N VAL A 127 10.79 -11.45 4.37
CA VAL A 127 9.78 -10.40 4.17
C VAL A 127 10.42 -9.00 4.24
N ILE A 128 11.23 -8.71 5.26
CA ILE A 128 11.89 -7.41 5.39
C ILE A 128 12.84 -7.16 4.22
N ALA A 129 13.51 -8.19 3.71
CA ALA A 129 14.35 -8.06 2.53
C ALA A 129 13.54 -7.70 1.27
N HIS A 130 12.33 -8.26 1.12
CA HIS A 130 11.40 -7.90 0.05
C HIS A 130 10.98 -6.43 0.16
N GLU A 131 10.58 -5.97 1.35
CA GLU A 131 10.21 -4.58 1.59
C GLU A 131 11.37 -3.60 1.36
N ILE A 132 12.57 -3.96 1.81
CA ILE A 132 13.78 -3.18 1.56
C ILE A 132 14.12 -3.13 0.06
N SER A 133 13.80 -4.17 -0.69
CA SER A 133 13.97 -4.18 -2.16
C SER A 133 13.09 -3.14 -2.84
N HIS A 134 11.85 -2.94 -2.38
CA HIS A 134 10.99 -1.85 -2.86
C HIS A 134 11.58 -0.47 -2.54
N VAL A 135 12.17 -0.29 -1.36
CA VAL A 135 12.88 0.96 -1.03
C VAL A 135 14.04 1.16 -2.02
N LYS A 136 14.90 0.15 -2.18
CA LYS A 136 16.06 0.18 -3.09
C LYS A 136 15.66 0.50 -4.54
N ASN A 137 14.56 -0.06 -5.01
CA ASN A 137 14.03 0.12 -6.36
C ASN A 137 13.23 1.42 -6.53
N ARG A 138 13.06 2.22 -5.46
CA ARG A 138 12.27 3.46 -5.41
C ARG A 138 10.80 3.25 -5.75
N ASP A 139 10.24 2.10 -5.38
CA ASP A 139 8.83 1.77 -5.60
C ASP A 139 7.94 2.38 -4.52
N THR A 140 8.49 2.59 -3.31
CA THR A 140 7.74 3.01 -2.13
C THR A 140 7.02 4.35 -2.31
N LEU A 141 7.60 5.30 -3.03
CA LEU A 141 6.96 6.61 -3.26
C LEU A 141 5.64 6.45 -4.02
N ILE A 142 5.69 5.77 -5.18
CA ILE A 142 4.48 5.61 -6.02
C ILE A 142 3.43 4.76 -5.34
N MET A 143 3.83 3.68 -4.66
CA MET A 143 2.92 2.81 -3.90
C MET A 143 2.22 3.59 -2.78
N THR A 144 2.96 4.41 -2.05
CA THR A 144 2.43 5.21 -0.95
C THR A 144 1.48 6.30 -1.44
N ILE A 145 1.83 7.02 -2.51
CA ILE A 145 0.96 8.04 -3.12
C ILE A 145 -0.32 7.40 -3.64
N ALA A 146 -0.24 6.29 -4.36
CA ALA A 146 -1.41 5.58 -4.88
C ALA A 146 -2.35 5.13 -3.74
N SER A 147 -1.79 4.63 -2.63
CA SER A 147 -2.58 4.22 -1.46
C SER A 147 -3.28 5.41 -0.80
N VAL A 148 -2.61 6.56 -0.68
CA VAL A 148 -3.22 7.79 -0.13
C VAL A 148 -4.35 8.28 -1.04
N ILE A 149 -4.12 8.34 -2.35
CA ILE A 149 -5.14 8.75 -3.33
C ILE A 149 -6.35 7.81 -3.28
N ALA A 150 -6.12 6.50 -3.30
CA ALA A 150 -7.17 5.50 -3.19
C ALA A 150 -7.99 5.67 -1.89
N SER A 151 -7.32 5.95 -0.77
CA SER A 151 -7.96 6.20 0.52
C SER A 151 -8.81 7.46 0.51
N ILE A 152 -8.31 8.56 -0.07
CA ILE A 152 -9.06 9.83 -0.20
C ILE A 152 -10.32 9.62 -1.04
N ILE A 153 -10.21 8.96 -2.19
CA ILE A 153 -11.34 8.68 -3.07
C ILE A 153 -12.38 7.80 -2.36
N THR A 154 -11.94 6.74 -1.69
CA THR A 154 -12.83 5.83 -0.96
C THR A 154 -13.51 6.54 0.21
N PHE A 155 -12.79 7.38 0.95
CA PHE A 155 -13.35 8.19 2.02
C PHE A 155 -14.40 9.17 1.50
N ALA A 156 -14.10 9.91 0.43
CA ALA A 156 -15.02 10.86 -0.18
C ALA A 156 -16.33 10.18 -0.66
N ALA A 157 -16.23 8.99 -1.27
CA ALA A 157 -17.38 8.21 -1.69
C ALA A 157 -18.25 7.78 -0.50
N ARG A 158 -17.64 7.31 0.60
CA ARG A 158 -18.37 6.94 1.83
C ARG A 158 -19.01 8.15 2.50
N PHE A 159 -18.30 9.27 2.56
CA PHE A 159 -18.78 10.52 3.15
C PHE A 159 -20.02 11.05 2.39
N ALA A 160 -19.98 11.06 1.06
CA ALA A 160 -21.11 11.43 0.23
C ALA A 160 -22.35 10.56 0.52
N GLY A 161 -22.15 9.26 0.80
CA GLY A 161 -23.22 8.36 1.20
C GLY A 161 -23.87 8.68 2.54
N MET A 162 -23.05 9.06 3.52
CA MET A 162 -23.56 9.41 4.86
C MET A 162 -24.42 10.70 4.85
N PHE A 163 -24.02 11.70 4.06
CA PHE A 163 -24.75 12.98 4.00
C PHE A 163 -25.91 12.97 3.00
N GLY A 164 -25.85 12.12 1.97
CA GLY A 164 -26.97 11.94 1.04
C GLY A 164 -28.16 11.19 1.63
N SER A 165 -27.95 10.47 2.73
CA SER A 165 -28.97 9.63 3.39
C SER A 165 -29.76 10.34 4.50
N SER A 166 -29.34 11.53 4.94
CA SER A 166 -29.86 12.11 6.19
C SER A 166 -31.16 12.95 6.09
N ASN A 167 -31.70 13.22 4.90
CA ASN A 167 -32.79 14.20 4.77
C ASN A 167 -33.95 13.87 3.83
N SER A 168 -34.15 12.64 3.39
CA SER A 168 -35.37 12.33 2.62
C SER A 168 -35.71 10.84 2.62
N GLU A 169 -37.01 10.55 2.76
CA GLU A 169 -37.65 9.28 2.40
C GLU A 169 -37.40 8.90 0.92
N ASP A 170 -36.76 9.76 0.15
CA ASP A 170 -36.36 9.57 -1.26
C ASP A 170 -35.04 8.85 -1.38
N ASN A 171 -35.04 7.71 -2.05
CA ASN A 171 -33.93 6.81 -2.42
C ASN A 171 -32.81 7.49 -3.25
N ARG A 172 -32.88 8.82 -3.46
CA ARG A 172 -31.93 9.60 -4.33
C ARG A 172 -30.53 9.69 -3.77
N GLY A 173 -30.36 9.79 -2.44
CA GLY A 173 -29.04 9.83 -1.80
C GLY A 173 -28.28 8.52 -1.98
N ASN A 174 -28.97 7.39 -1.85
CA ASN A 174 -28.39 6.06 -2.10
C ASN A 174 -28.04 5.86 -3.57
N ALA A 175 -28.86 6.34 -4.51
CA ALA A 175 -28.59 6.25 -5.95
C ALA A 175 -27.35 7.06 -6.36
N LEU A 176 -27.18 8.29 -5.84
CA LEU A 176 -26.01 9.12 -6.11
C LEU A 176 -24.73 8.47 -5.55
N THR A 177 -24.80 7.93 -4.34
CA THR A 177 -23.67 7.22 -3.72
C THR A 177 -23.26 6.00 -4.53
N LEU A 178 -24.23 5.19 -4.96
CA LEU A 178 -24.00 4.02 -5.80
C LEU A 178 -23.39 4.42 -7.15
N LEU A 179 -23.87 5.50 -7.78
CA LEU A 179 -23.32 6.04 -9.02
C LEU A 179 -21.88 6.50 -8.83
N LEU A 180 -21.59 7.25 -7.77
CA LEU A 180 -20.22 7.69 -7.44
C LEU A 180 -19.28 6.49 -7.20
N LEU A 181 -19.71 5.51 -6.42
CA LEU A 181 -18.94 4.29 -6.20
C LEU A 181 -18.71 3.52 -7.50
N MET A 182 -19.71 3.41 -8.36
CA MET A 182 -19.61 2.73 -9.65
C MET A 182 -18.56 3.39 -10.57
N ILE A 183 -18.48 4.72 -10.56
CA ILE A 183 -17.50 5.48 -11.37
C ILE A 183 -16.13 5.49 -10.71
N LEU A 184 -16.06 5.73 -9.40
CA LEU A 184 -14.77 5.91 -8.70
C LEU A 184 -14.05 4.59 -8.45
N THR A 185 -14.78 3.49 -8.26
CA THR A 185 -14.16 2.17 -8.01
C THR A 185 -13.21 1.72 -9.12
N PRO A 186 -13.58 1.74 -10.41
CA PRO A 186 -12.64 1.40 -11.49
C PRO A 186 -11.46 2.38 -11.58
N ILE A 187 -11.66 3.65 -11.27
CA ILE A 187 -10.57 4.64 -11.25
C ILE A 187 -9.55 4.31 -10.16
N VAL A 188 -10.01 3.98 -8.96
CA VAL A 188 -9.14 3.50 -7.87
C VAL A 188 -8.37 2.26 -8.28
N ALA A 189 -9.03 1.30 -8.95
CA ALA A 189 -8.38 0.09 -9.46
C ALA A 189 -7.24 0.42 -10.44
N ILE A 190 -7.49 1.31 -11.40
CA ILE A 190 -6.47 1.75 -12.37
C ILE A 190 -5.31 2.45 -11.66
N ILE A 191 -5.58 3.33 -10.71
CA ILE A 191 -4.56 4.02 -9.91
C ILE A 191 -3.66 3.01 -9.21
N ILE A 192 -4.24 2.03 -8.55
CA ILE A 192 -3.51 0.98 -7.84
C ILE A 192 -2.69 0.12 -8.81
N GLN A 193 -3.26 -0.27 -9.95
CA GLN A 193 -2.56 -1.06 -10.98
C GLN A 193 -1.39 -0.29 -11.63
N LEU A 194 -1.52 1.02 -11.81
CA LEU A 194 -0.43 1.86 -12.31
C LEU A 194 0.72 1.97 -11.31
N ALA A 195 0.42 1.98 -10.01
CA ALA A 195 1.43 2.06 -8.97
C ALA A 195 2.26 0.79 -8.87
N ILE A 196 1.60 -0.38 -8.94
CA ILE A 196 2.20 -1.68 -8.68
C ILE A 196 2.15 -2.51 -9.97
N SER A 197 3.31 -2.98 -10.44
CA SER A 197 3.36 -3.93 -11.55
C SER A 197 3.84 -5.29 -11.05
N ARG A 198 3.26 -6.37 -11.58
CA ARG A 198 3.68 -7.75 -11.27
C ARG A 198 5.18 -7.97 -11.50
N ALA A 199 5.74 -7.33 -12.53
CA ALA A 199 7.17 -7.40 -12.81
C ALA A 199 8.03 -6.82 -11.67
N ARG A 200 7.55 -5.78 -10.96
CA ARG A 200 8.25 -5.20 -9.81
C ARG A 200 8.21 -6.10 -8.59
N GLU A 201 7.11 -6.81 -8.40
CA GLU A 201 7.01 -7.81 -7.34
C GLU A 201 8.01 -8.94 -7.54
N TYR A 202 8.11 -9.47 -8.76
CA TYR A 202 9.12 -10.48 -9.08
C TYR A 202 10.54 -9.96 -8.92
N LEU A 203 10.80 -8.70 -9.31
CA LEU A 203 12.10 -8.08 -9.11
C LEU A 203 12.43 -7.88 -7.62
N ALA A 204 11.43 -7.55 -6.79
CA ALA A 204 11.60 -7.43 -5.35
C ALA A 204 11.85 -8.81 -4.71
N ASP A 205 11.15 -9.85 -5.15
CA ASP A 205 11.36 -11.24 -4.71
C ASP A 205 12.79 -11.71 -5.03
N GLU A 206 13.24 -11.50 -6.26
CA GLU A 206 14.60 -11.84 -6.71
C GLU A 206 15.66 -11.05 -5.92
N SER A 207 15.44 -9.75 -5.76
CA SER A 207 16.34 -8.89 -4.97
C SER A 207 16.42 -9.34 -3.50
N ALA A 208 15.29 -9.72 -2.90
CA ALA A 208 15.24 -10.24 -1.54
C ALA A 208 16.01 -11.56 -1.40
N ALA A 209 15.85 -12.46 -2.39
CA ALA A 209 16.59 -13.72 -2.45
C ALA A 209 18.12 -13.49 -2.53
N HIS A 210 18.57 -12.55 -3.38
CA HIS A 210 19.98 -12.18 -3.48
C HIS A 210 20.51 -11.52 -2.20
N ILE A 211 19.74 -10.62 -1.57
CA ILE A 211 20.13 -9.96 -0.33
C ILE A 211 20.29 -10.98 0.80
N THR A 212 19.32 -11.88 0.97
CA THR A 212 19.36 -12.87 2.04
C THR A 212 20.22 -14.09 1.73
N ARG A 213 20.54 -14.33 0.45
CA ARG A 213 21.14 -15.56 -0.09
C ARG A 213 20.32 -16.82 0.27
N LYS A 214 19.05 -16.65 0.58
CA LYS A 214 18.14 -17.72 1.01
C LYS A 214 16.73 -17.46 0.45
N PRO A 215 16.45 -17.83 -0.81
CA PRO A 215 15.11 -17.65 -1.41
C PRO A 215 13.99 -18.31 -0.59
N SER A 216 14.32 -19.43 0.08
CA SER A 216 13.37 -20.17 0.92
C SER A 216 12.79 -19.34 2.09
N TYR A 217 13.51 -18.34 2.59
CA TYR A 217 13.02 -17.47 3.66
C TYR A 217 11.73 -16.77 3.25
N LEU A 218 11.73 -16.13 2.08
CA LEU A 218 10.57 -15.45 1.55
C LEU A 218 9.50 -16.45 1.05
N ALA A 219 9.92 -17.55 0.41
CA ALA A 219 8.97 -18.56 -0.08
C ALA A 219 8.13 -19.18 1.06
N HIS A 220 8.75 -19.55 2.17
CA HIS A 220 8.04 -20.04 3.35
C HIS A 220 7.16 -18.98 4.01
N ALA A 221 7.67 -17.73 4.09
CA ALA A 221 6.89 -16.61 4.60
C ALA A 221 5.60 -16.40 3.80
N LEU A 222 5.69 -16.38 2.46
CA LEU A 222 4.52 -16.22 1.57
C LEU A 222 3.48 -17.32 1.76
N ALA A 223 3.91 -18.58 1.91
CA ALA A 223 3.02 -19.70 2.17
C ALA A 223 2.25 -19.53 3.50
N LYS A 224 2.95 -19.12 4.57
CA LYS A 224 2.32 -18.88 5.87
C LYS A 224 1.41 -17.66 5.87
N LEU A 225 1.78 -16.59 5.17
CA LEU A 225 0.96 -15.38 5.05
C LEU A 225 -0.33 -15.66 4.27
N GLU A 226 -0.30 -16.48 3.22
CA GLU A 226 -1.51 -16.91 2.51
C GLU A 226 -2.48 -17.64 3.43
N ALA A 227 -1.97 -18.54 4.26
CA ALA A 227 -2.78 -19.27 5.23
C ALA A 227 -3.30 -18.35 6.37
N GLY A 228 -2.44 -17.48 6.89
CA GLY A 228 -2.77 -16.57 7.99
C GLY A 228 -3.83 -15.52 7.61
N ASN A 229 -3.79 -14.98 6.39
CA ASN A 229 -4.78 -14.02 5.91
C ASN A 229 -6.17 -14.63 5.70
N LYS A 230 -6.28 -15.95 5.50
CA LYS A 230 -7.58 -16.65 5.48
C LYS A 230 -8.23 -16.71 6.86
N VAL A 231 -7.41 -16.75 7.92
CA VAL A 231 -7.90 -16.83 9.31
C VAL A 231 -8.22 -15.44 9.87
N HIS A 232 -7.42 -14.44 9.52
CA HIS A 232 -7.56 -13.05 9.96
C HIS A 232 -7.70 -12.10 8.76
N PRO A 233 -8.85 -12.10 8.06
CA PRO A 233 -9.05 -11.25 6.91
C PRO A 233 -9.04 -9.77 7.31
N ILE A 234 -8.63 -8.92 6.38
CA ILE A 234 -8.66 -7.47 6.58
C ILE A 234 -10.11 -6.99 6.59
N SER A 235 -10.42 -6.08 7.52
CA SER A 235 -11.69 -5.38 7.49
C SER A 235 -11.84 -4.57 6.20
N ALA A 236 -13.07 -4.49 5.68
CA ALA A 236 -13.40 -3.73 4.47
C ALA A 236 -13.02 -2.23 4.57
N GLU A 237 -12.81 -1.71 5.78
CA GLU A 237 -12.38 -0.34 6.05
C GLU A 237 -10.98 -0.02 5.50
N ASN A 238 -10.12 -1.03 5.41
CA ASN A 238 -8.73 -0.89 4.94
C ASN A 238 -8.51 -1.35 3.49
N SER A 239 -9.59 -1.61 2.74
CA SER A 239 -9.48 -2.09 1.34
C SER A 239 -8.73 -1.13 0.41
N ALA A 240 -8.80 0.18 0.65
CA ALA A 240 -8.09 1.19 -0.14
C ALA A 240 -6.56 1.11 -0.01
N THR A 241 -6.08 0.57 1.10
CA THR A 241 -4.65 0.36 1.37
C THR A 241 -4.22 -1.09 1.20
N ALA A 242 -5.09 -1.95 0.66
CA ALA A 242 -4.80 -3.36 0.39
C ALA A 242 -3.56 -3.56 -0.50
N SER A 243 -3.22 -2.53 -1.30
CA SER A 243 -2.02 -2.49 -2.14
C SER A 243 -0.70 -2.45 -1.35
N LEU A 244 -0.73 -2.13 -0.05
CA LEU A 244 0.43 -2.17 0.84
C LEU A 244 0.57 -3.51 1.56
N PHE A 245 -0.27 -4.49 1.27
CA PHE A 245 -0.17 -5.81 1.88
C PHE A 245 0.66 -6.73 1.00
N ILE A 246 1.56 -7.49 1.60
CA ILE A 246 2.41 -8.48 0.91
C ILE A 246 1.58 -9.55 0.21
N VAL A 247 0.47 -9.93 0.82
CA VAL A 247 -0.50 -10.87 0.31
C VAL A 247 -1.84 -10.17 0.18
N ASN A 248 -2.43 -10.19 -1.01
CA ASN A 248 -3.73 -9.55 -1.22
C ASN A 248 -4.82 -10.19 -0.34
N PRO A 249 -5.40 -9.42 0.57
CA PRO A 249 -6.43 -9.93 1.50
C PRO A 249 -7.82 -10.04 0.86
N LEU A 250 -8.01 -9.51 -0.35
CA LEU A 250 -9.29 -9.41 -1.06
C LEU A 250 -9.58 -10.63 -1.94
N SER A 251 -8.97 -11.78 -1.65
CA SER A 251 -9.19 -13.04 -2.39
C SER A 251 -10.59 -13.60 -2.09
N GLY A 252 -11.51 -13.51 -3.03
CA GLY A 252 -12.84 -14.16 -2.86
C GLY A 252 -13.92 -13.79 -3.88
N SER A 253 -13.82 -12.65 -4.58
CA SER A 253 -14.77 -12.32 -5.65
C SER A 253 -14.05 -11.94 -6.93
N SER A 254 -14.65 -12.30 -8.08
CA SER A 254 -14.06 -12.04 -9.41
C SER A 254 -13.81 -10.54 -9.67
N LEU A 255 -14.63 -9.66 -9.12
CA LEU A 255 -14.46 -8.20 -9.23
C LEU A 255 -13.31 -7.70 -8.35
N LEU A 256 -13.11 -8.27 -7.17
CA LEU A 256 -12.02 -7.90 -6.27
C LEU A 256 -10.65 -8.41 -6.77
N SER A 257 -10.61 -9.42 -7.63
CA SER A 257 -9.37 -9.89 -8.26
C SER A 257 -8.78 -8.85 -9.23
N LEU A 258 -9.59 -7.94 -9.77
CA LEU A 258 -9.12 -6.81 -10.59
C LEU A 258 -8.26 -5.83 -9.79
N PHE A 259 -8.45 -5.77 -8.47
CA PHE A 259 -7.66 -4.95 -7.54
C PHE A 259 -6.43 -5.69 -7.02
N SER A 260 -6.22 -6.95 -7.43
CA SER A 260 -5.04 -7.71 -7.05
C SER A 260 -3.80 -7.17 -7.74
N THR A 261 -2.96 -6.52 -6.97
CA THR A 261 -1.72 -5.89 -7.42
C THR A 261 -0.55 -6.86 -7.41
N HIS A 262 -0.63 -7.90 -6.58
CA HIS A 262 0.42 -8.90 -6.47
C HIS A 262 0.16 -10.10 -7.39
N PRO A 263 1.24 -10.70 -7.94
CA PRO A 263 1.13 -11.97 -8.65
C PRO A 263 0.61 -13.08 -7.73
N PRO A 264 0.04 -14.16 -8.29
CA PRO A 264 -0.37 -15.31 -7.50
C PRO A 264 0.78 -15.84 -6.64
N ILE A 265 0.50 -16.07 -5.35
CA ILE A 265 1.53 -16.49 -4.38
C ILE A 265 2.22 -17.77 -4.82
N LYS A 266 1.46 -18.72 -5.37
CA LYS A 266 2.00 -19.97 -5.90
C LYS A 266 3.07 -19.75 -6.97
N GLU A 267 2.88 -18.76 -7.86
CA GLU A 267 3.84 -18.41 -8.90
C GLU A 267 5.09 -17.74 -8.30
N ARG A 268 4.91 -16.86 -7.30
CA ARG A 268 6.03 -16.24 -6.57
C ARG A 268 6.88 -17.30 -5.89
N ILE A 269 6.24 -18.22 -5.14
CA ILE A 269 6.94 -19.33 -4.46
C ILE A 269 7.67 -20.23 -5.47
N LYS A 270 7.03 -20.58 -6.59
CA LYS A 270 7.66 -21.37 -7.63
C LYS A 270 8.93 -20.72 -8.15
N LYS A 271 8.86 -19.44 -8.54
CA LYS A 271 10.02 -18.68 -9.02
C LYS A 271 11.13 -18.56 -7.98
N LEU A 272 10.78 -18.30 -6.71
CA LEU A 272 11.77 -18.25 -5.62
C LEU A 272 12.51 -19.58 -5.45
N ASN A 273 11.81 -20.71 -5.56
CA ASN A 273 12.43 -22.04 -5.44
C ASN A 273 13.31 -22.42 -6.64
N GLU A 274 13.11 -21.78 -7.79
CA GLU A 274 13.93 -21.97 -9.00
C GLU A 274 15.20 -21.10 -9.00
N LEU A 275 15.26 -20.06 -8.12
CA LEU A 275 16.41 -19.16 -8.03
C LEU A 275 17.63 -19.86 -7.43
N ARG A 276 18.75 -19.73 -8.13
CA ARG A 276 20.09 -20.11 -7.63
C ARG A 276 20.84 -18.83 -7.21
N VAL A 277 21.08 -18.65 -5.93
CA VAL A 277 21.74 -17.48 -5.32
C VAL A 277 22.95 -17.90 -4.50
#